data_2813d89da43b3034ef9f8e9bb992bf33
#
_entry.id   2813d89da43b3034ef9f8e9bb992bf33
#
_cell.length_a   1.000
_cell.length_b   1.000
_cell.length_c   1.000
_cell.angle_alpha   90.00
_cell.angle_beta   90.00
_cell.angle_gamma   90.00
#
_symmetry.space_group_name_H-M   'P 1'
#
loop_
_entity.id
_entity.type
_entity.pdbx_description
1 polymer ?
#
loop_
_entity_poly.entity_id
_entity_poly.type
_entity_poly.pdbx_seq_one_letter_code
_entity_poly.pdbx_strand_id
1 'polypeptide(L)'
;MISLADVFSKEEIKDWLERIAKLGAINPELFVDIKMDGLAMALIYEDGLLKQAVTRGDGKVGEDVTMNVRTIENVLLHIDQKEHTEVRGEVVIFKEDFDKINEAQKAAGKPVFANPRNLAAGTIRQLDPKVAASRPLKFMGYDMVSPNLPTNSEVYERLNELGFRTSRQQKVYKDINGAFEFIEHLNQVRGDFPFGTDGAVIKVNDRKVYQSLGIVGKTPRAAIAYKYPAEEATTIIKDIVISIGRTGAATPVAVFDPVQLAGTTVRHASLHNADEIARLDARIGDTAVIYKAGDIIPQVNRILTELRPSDSKPFSYEEALREQYPELEFERPAGEVVYRVKGSNADQMLKRAIEYYASKPALNIEGLGEKNVEALVDSGLVASIADLYTLTAGQVMDLERFGEVSAHKLVDNIRAKKNPPLAKFITAIGIRHIGAQTAIDLAAHFKTLDALRDATEKELIEMPGIGITVAESILAWFADEDNLALLDKMKEIGVEPTYEDNSNGKLAGLGFVVTGTLDSMGRDEAAERIRALGGEFHSSVVKSTNYLVAGRNTGKSKLEKAAKLGTKVIDEAEFLKLLGE
;
A
#
# COMPACT_ATOMS: atom_id res chain seq x y z
N MET A 1 0.27 12.25 2.45
CA MET A 1 1.38 11.84 3.38
C MET A 1 2.16 10.72 2.73
N ILE A 2 3.51 10.74 2.79
CA ILE A 2 4.39 9.76 2.14
C ILE A 2 5.00 8.83 3.19
N SER A 3 5.37 7.60 2.77
CA SER A 3 6.04 6.63 3.64
C SER A 3 7.54 6.95 3.78
N LEU A 4 8.18 6.44 4.82
CA LEU A 4 9.64 6.49 4.96
C LEU A 4 10.26 5.20 4.38
N ALA A 5 11.52 5.28 3.99
CA ALA A 5 12.31 4.10 3.69
C ALA A 5 12.75 3.44 4.99
N ASP A 6 12.51 2.14 5.14
CA ASP A 6 12.96 1.39 6.31
C ASP A 6 14.44 1.00 6.14
N VAL A 7 15.19 1.05 7.23
CA VAL A 7 16.56 0.58 7.38
C VAL A 7 16.68 -0.21 8.68
N PHE A 8 17.54 -1.23 8.71
CA PHE A 8 17.61 -2.23 9.79
C PHE A 8 18.99 -2.31 10.45
N SER A 9 19.99 -1.60 9.91
CA SER A 9 21.36 -1.62 10.43
C SER A 9 21.98 -0.22 10.48
N LYS A 10 23.03 -0.08 11.30
CA LYS A 10 23.83 1.15 11.38
C LYS A 10 24.57 1.43 10.06
N GLU A 11 24.94 0.38 9.35
CA GLU A 11 25.59 0.44 8.04
C GLU A 11 24.65 1.08 7.01
N GLU A 12 23.39 0.63 6.95
CA GLU A 12 22.40 1.20 6.03
C GLU A 12 22.11 2.68 6.31
N ILE A 13 22.19 3.13 7.56
CA ILE A 13 22.09 4.55 7.91
C ILE A 13 23.32 5.33 7.37
N LYS A 14 24.53 4.76 7.49
CA LYS A 14 25.75 5.37 6.91
C LYS A 14 25.65 5.47 5.40
N ASP A 15 25.20 4.41 4.74
CA ASP A 15 24.97 4.39 3.28
C ASP A 15 23.93 5.45 2.86
N TRP A 16 22.91 5.66 3.69
CA TRP A 16 21.93 6.73 3.45
C TRP A 16 22.58 8.11 3.56
N LEU A 17 23.41 8.36 4.56
CA LEU A 17 24.15 9.63 4.70
C LEU A 17 25.09 9.88 3.51
N GLU A 18 25.79 8.84 3.04
CA GLU A 18 26.63 8.95 1.83
C GLU A 18 25.83 9.30 0.58
N ARG A 19 24.63 8.68 0.43
CA ARG A 19 23.74 8.97 -0.70
C ARG A 19 23.25 10.43 -0.68
N ILE A 20 22.85 10.96 0.47
CA ILE A 20 22.40 12.36 0.56
C ILE A 20 23.56 13.36 0.47
N ALA A 21 24.76 12.98 0.92
CA ALA A 21 25.96 13.80 0.76
C ALA A 21 26.32 14.02 -0.72
N LYS A 22 26.18 12.98 -1.57
CA LYS A 22 26.35 13.08 -3.04
C LYS A 22 25.32 14.03 -3.70
N LEU A 23 24.21 14.31 -3.01
CA LEU A 23 23.16 15.25 -3.45
C LEU A 23 23.31 16.66 -2.84
N GLY A 24 24.40 16.90 -2.09
CA GLY A 24 24.74 18.20 -1.53
C GLY A 24 24.46 18.37 -0.04
N ALA A 25 23.88 17.37 0.64
CA ALA A 25 23.68 17.40 2.09
C ALA A 25 24.91 16.81 2.82
N ILE A 26 25.98 17.58 2.90
CA ILE A 26 27.25 17.18 3.53
C ILE A 26 27.16 17.42 5.04
N ASN A 27 27.32 16.36 5.84
CA ASN A 27 27.28 16.41 7.32
C ASN A 27 26.08 17.21 7.87
N PRO A 28 24.85 16.90 7.48
CA PRO A 28 23.69 17.63 7.96
C PRO A 28 23.45 17.34 9.45
N GLU A 29 22.90 18.31 10.18
CA GLU A 29 22.31 18.03 11.49
C GLU A 29 21.16 17.04 11.33
N LEU A 30 21.12 16.04 12.21
CA LEU A 30 20.14 14.97 12.22
C LEU A 30 19.13 15.20 13.33
N PHE A 31 17.87 15.28 12.98
CA PHE A 31 16.75 15.25 13.92
C PHE A 31 16.30 13.79 14.09
N VAL A 32 16.32 13.30 15.31
CA VAL A 32 15.94 11.91 15.65
C VAL A 32 14.75 11.94 16.60
N ASP A 33 13.74 11.14 16.28
CA ASP A 33 12.55 10.96 17.12
C ASP A 33 12.12 9.48 17.13
N ILE A 34 11.27 9.12 18.09
CA ILE A 34 10.65 7.78 18.11
C ILE A 34 9.72 7.59 16.93
N LYS A 35 9.67 6.36 16.42
CA LYS A 35 8.68 5.94 15.45
C LYS A 35 7.49 5.33 16.17
N MET A 36 6.42 6.11 16.30
CA MET A 36 5.17 5.66 16.93
C MET A 36 4.46 4.65 16.03
N ASP A 37 3.88 3.63 16.65
CA ASP A 37 3.11 2.59 15.97
C ASP A 37 1.60 2.86 16.12
N GLY A 38 1.01 3.51 15.14
CA GLY A 38 -0.38 3.93 15.12
C GLY A 38 -0.95 4.09 13.71
N LEU A 39 -1.90 5.00 13.56
CA LEU A 39 -2.49 5.40 12.28
C LEU A 39 -2.06 6.83 11.94
N ALA A 40 -1.29 6.99 10.88
CA ALA A 40 -0.85 8.30 10.41
C ALA A 40 -2.02 9.14 9.88
N MET A 41 -2.05 10.42 10.27
CA MET A 41 -3.15 11.33 10.01
C MET A 41 -2.66 12.76 9.79
N ALA A 42 -3.37 13.53 8.95
CA ALA A 42 -3.21 14.97 8.83
C ALA A 42 -4.45 15.69 9.35
N LEU A 43 -4.23 16.73 10.15
CA LEU A 43 -5.24 17.68 10.61
C LEU A 43 -5.05 18.99 9.86
N ILE A 44 -6.11 19.48 9.22
CA ILE A 44 -6.09 20.67 8.39
C ILE A 44 -6.93 21.74 9.09
N TYR A 45 -6.31 22.88 9.35
CA TYR A 45 -6.92 24.04 10.00
C TYR A 45 -6.99 25.22 9.03
N GLU A 46 -8.15 25.90 9.03
CA GLU A 46 -8.38 27.15 8.33
C GLU A 46 -8.92 28.16 9.34
N ASP A 47 -8.38 29.38 9.34
CA ASP A 47 -8.73 30.43 10.31
C ASP A 47 -8.67 29.94 11.77
N GLY A 48 -7.74 29.05 12.07
CA GLY A 48 -7.58 28.42 13.39
C GLY A 48 -8.57 27.29 13.70
N LEU A 49 -9.56 26.99 12.86
CA LEU A 49 -10.56 25.96 13.09
C LEU A 49 -10.22 24.66 12.35
N LEU A 50 -10.40 23.51 13.02
CA LEU A 50 -10.26 22.20 12.38
C LEU A 50 -11.33 22.03 11.29
N LYS A 51 -10.91 22.06 10.04
CA LYS A 51 -11.77 21.86 8.86
C LYS A 51 -11.84 20.40 8.48
N GLN A 52 -10.69 19.73 8.40
CA GLN A 52 -10.61 18.38 7.89
C GLN A 52 -9.55 17.55 8.61
N ALA A 53 -9.83 16.27 8.76
CA ALA A 53 -8.86 15.26 9.20
C ALA A 53 -8.85 14.10 8.21
N VAL A 54 -7.68 13.76 7.67
CA VAL A 54 -7.53 12.75 6.61
C VAL A 54 -6.49 11.70 6.98
N THR A 55 -6.79 10.43 6.69
CA THR A 55 -5.83 9.33 6.86
C THR A 55 -4.72 9.41 5.81
N ARG A 56 -3.63 8.67 6.02
CA ARG A 56 -2.53 8.59 5.04
C ARG A 56 -2.99 8.08 3.67
N GLY A 57 -3.97 7.16 3.64
CA GLY A 57 -4.41 6.50 2.43
C GLY A 57 -3.25 5.82 1.68
N ASP A 58 -3.19 6.02 0.38
CA ASP A 58 -2.10 5.53 -0.50
C ASP A 58 -0.87 6.46 -0.53
N GLY A 59 -0.87 7.50 0.29
CA GLY A 59 0.15 8.56 0.37
C GLY A 59 -0.26 9.84 -0.34
N LYS A 60 -1.29 9.81 -1.18
CA LYS A 60 -1.80 10.92 -2.00
C LYS A 60 -3.26 11.23 -1.67
N VAL A 61 -4.12 10.21 -1.69
CA VAL A 61 -5.53 10.29 -1.31
C VAL A 61 -5.74 9.55 0.00
N GLY A 62 -6.37 10.20 0.98
CA GLY A 62 -6.74 9.63 2.27
C GLY A 62 -8.25 9.69 2.48
N GLU A 63 -8.75 8.88 3.41
CA GLU A 63 -10.16 8.90 3.81
C GLU A 63 -10.42 10.12 4.72
N ASP A 64 -11.48 10.85 4.46
CA ASP A 64 -11.97 11.90 5.37
C ASP A 64 -12.59 11.25 6.61
N VAL A 65 -11.98 11.49 7.74
CA VAL A 65 -12.39 10.93 9.04
C VAL A 65 -12.66 12.03 10.07
N THR A 66 -12.93 13.24 9.59
CA THR A 66 -13.08 14.44 10.42
C THR A 66 -14.07 14.26 11.57
N MET A 67 -15.22 13.64 11.30
CA MET A 67 -16.24 13.44 12.34
C MET A 67 -15.76 12.54 13.48
N ASN A 68 -15.00 11.49 13.17
CA ASN A 68 -14.44 10.59 14.18
C ASN A 68 -13.29 11.26 14.93
N VAL A 69 -12.44 12.00 14.22
CA VAL A 69 -11.28 12.68 14.81
C VAL A 69 -11.69 13.79 15.78
N ARG A 70 -12.79 14.48 15.51
CA ARG A 70 -13.36 15.48 16.42
C ARG A 70 -13.75 14.91 17.80
N THR A 71 -13.92 13.59 17.91
CA THR A 71 -14.22 12.92 19.19
C THR A 71 -12.96 12.58 19.99
N ILE A 72 -11.77 12.72 19.42
CA ILE A 72 -10.51 12.47 20.13
C ILE A 72 -10.23 13.64 21.08
N GLU A 73 -10.17 13.34 22.37
CA GLU A 73 -10.09 14.32 23.45
C GLU A 73 -8.96 15.35 23.29
N ASN A 74 -7.79 14.93 22.82
CA ASN A 74 -6.61 15.80 22.68
C ASN A 74 -6.42 16.36 21.27
N VAL A 75 -7.39 16.20 20.39
CA VAL A 75 -7.41 16.91 19.12
C VAL A 75 -7.94 18.33 19.34
N LEU A 76 -7.13 19.30 18.98
CA LEU A 76 -7.51 20.70 19.10
C LEU A 76 -8.52 21.07 18.00
N LEU A 77 -9.73 21.45 18.39
CA LEU A 77 -10.73 21.92 17.43
C LEU A 77 -10.47 23.37 16.98
N HIS A 78 -9.69 24.11 17.78
CA HIS A 78 -9.23 25.45 17.51
C HIS A 78 -7.77 25.61 17.91
N ILE A 79 -6.96 26.28 17.08
CA ILE A 79 -5.56 26.66 17.35
C ILE A 79 -5.39 28.15 17.18
N ASP A 80 -4.46 28.74 17.92
CA ASP A 80 -4.13 30.18 17.79
C ASP A 80 -3.16 30.41 16.63
N GLN A 81 -3.67 30.12 15.40
CA GLN A 81 -2.99 30.36 14.14
C GLN A 81 -4.02 30.47 13.02
N LYS A 82 -4.13 31.65 12.42
CA LYS A 82 -5.14 31.95 11.38
C LYS A 82 -4.75 31.46 9.99
N GLU A 83 -3.47 31.29 9.73
CA GLU A 83 -2.98 30.80 8.44
C GLU A 83 -3.38 29.35 8.24
N HIS A 84 -3.51 28.95 6.98
CA HIS A 84 -3.68 27.53 6.63
C HIS A 84 -2.62 26.68 7.32
N THR A 85 -3.05 25.74 8.14
CA THR A 85 -2.14 24.91 8.94
C THR A 85 -2.43 23.43 8.74
N GLU A 86 -1.43 22.68 8.27
CA GLU A 86 -1.48 21.22 8.18
C GLU A 86 -0.55 20.61 9.22
N VAL A 87 -1.12 19.95 10.23
CA VAL A 87 -0.41 19.20 11.26
C VAL A 87 -0.52 17.71 10.96
N ARG A 88 0.62 17.02 10.90
CA ARG A 88 0.68 15.56 10.75
C ARG A 88 1.04 14.90 12.07
N GLY A 89 0.42 13.78 12.32
CA GLY A 89 0.63 13.03 13.55
C GLY A 89 0.24 11.57 13.41
N GLU A 90 0.35 10.86 14.51
CA GLU A 90 -0.06 9.47 14.66
C GLU A 90 -1.23 9.37 15.64
N VAL A 91 -2.30 8.68 15.27
CA VAL A 91 -3.36 8.30 16.21
C VAL A 91 -3.00 6.99 16.86
N VAL A 92 -2.90 7.00 18.17
CA VAL A 92 -2.50 5.85 18.98
C VAL A 92 -3.53 5.55 20.07
N ILE A 93 -3.50 4.33 20.60
CA ILE A 93 -4.14 3.95 21.85
C ILE A 93 -3.03 3.63 22.85
N PHE A 94 -3.14 4.14 24.10
CA PHE A 94 -2.17 3.83 25.12
C PHE A 94 -2.33 2.38 25.60
N LYS A 95 -1.23 1.74 25.97
CA LYS A 95 -1.16 0.35 26.41
C LYS A 95 -2.19 0.03 27.51
N GLU A 96 -2.23 0.87 28.55
CA GLU A 96 -3.20 0.71 29.65
C GLU A 96 -4.65 0.75 29.20
N ASP A 97 -4.98 1.63 28.25
CA ASP A 97 -6.33 1.75 27.73
C ASP A 97 -6.67 0.58 26.81
N PHE A 98 -5.70 0.09 26.03
CA PHE A 98 -5.85 -1.10 25.21
C PHE A 98 -6.15 -2.35 26.06
N ASP A 99 -5.43 -2.52 27.18
CA ASP A 99 -5.63 -3.62 28.09
C ASP A 99 -7.03 -3.58 28.73
N LYS A 100 -7.48 -2.41 29.20
CA LYS A 100 -8.84 -2.21 29.73
C LYS A 100 -9.92 -2.54 28.70
N ILE A 101 -9.73 -2.13 27.44
CA ILE A 101 -10.67 -2.44 26.36
C ILE A 101 -10.73 -3.95 26.14
N ASN A 102 -9.59 -4.64 26.11
CA ASN A 102 -9.54 -6.08 25.91
C ASN A 102 -10.12 -6.87 27.10
N GLU A 103 -9.93 -6.40 28.33
CA GLU A 103 -10.59 -6.97 29.51
C GLU A 103 -12.11 -6.86 29.40
N ALA A 104 -12.63 -5.69 28.99
CA ALA A 104 -14.06 -5.49 28.78
C ALA A 104 -14.61 -6.38 27.64
N GLN A 105 -13.86 -6.58 26.55
CA GLN A 105 -14.23 -7.51 25.49
C GLN A 105 -14.32 -8.95 26.00
N LYS A 106 -13.33 -9.41 26.75
CA LYS A 106 -13.33 -10.74 27.38
C LYS A 106 -14.54 -10.93 28.30
N ALA A 107 -14.81 -9.94 29.16
CA ALA A 107 -15.97 -9.98 30.07
C ALA A 107 -17.31 -10.03 29.31
N ALA A 108 -17.38 -9.42 28.14
CA ALA A 108 -18.56 -9.45 27.27
C ALA A 108 -18.62 -10.69 26.33
N GLY A 109 -17.69 -11.64 26.43
CA GLY A 109 -17.61 -12.81 25.56
C GLY A 109 -17.31 -12.48 24.09
N LYS A 110 -16.72 -11.31 23.82
CA LYS A 110 -16.37 -10.84 22.47
C LYS A 110 -14.90 -11.10 22.15
N PRO A 111 -14.54 -11.22 20.87
CA PRO A 111 -13.14 -11.33 20.45
C PRO A 111 -12.32 -10.12 20.94
N VAL A 112 -11.11 -10.38 21.42
CA VAL A 112 -10.15 -9.33 21.80
C VAL A 112 -9.47 -8.74 20.58
N PHE A 113 -9.03 -7.50 20.70
CA PHE A 113 -8.25 -6.85 19.65
C PHE A 113 -6.80 -7.33 19.66
N ALA A 114 -6.22 -7.52 18.48
CA ALA A 114 -4.89 -8.10 18.32
C ALA A 114 -3.76 -7.16 18.76
N ASN A 115 -3.85 -5.87 18.42
CA ASN A 115 -2.87 -4.86 18.82
C ASN A 115 -3.47 -3.45 18.85
N PRO A 116 -2.80 -2.48 19.54
CA PRO A 116 -3.29 -1.11 19.66
C PRO A 116 -3.42 -0.38 18.32
N ARG A 117 -2.48 -0.59 17.38
CA ARG A 117 -2.50 0.03 16.04
C ARG A 117 -3.74 -0.37 15.24
N ASN A 118 -4.05 -1.67 15.18
CA ASN A 118 -5.21 -2.16 14.46
C ASN A 118 -6.52 -1.68 15.10
N LEU A 119 -6.56 -1.60 16.43
CA LEU A 119 -7.69 -1.05 17.16
C LEU A 119 -7.87 0.44 16.84
N ALA A 120 -6.80 1.24 16.85
CA ALA A 120 -6.86 2.67 16.49
C ALA A 120 -7.35 2.85 15.06
N ALA A 121 -6.76 2.14 14.09
CA ALA A 121 -7.14 2.21 12.68
C ALA A 121 -8.59 1.77 12.44
N GLY A 122 -9.03 0.67 13.06
CA GLY A 122 -10.40 0.19 12.96
C GLY A 122 -11.42 1.12 13.62
N THR A 123 -11.00 1.83 14.68
CA THR A 123 -11.87 2.80 15.39
C THR A 123 -12.09 4.05 14.56
N ILE A 124 -11.03 4.60 13.97
CA ILE A 124 -11.12 5.82 13.15
C ILE A 124 -11.97 5.62 11.89
N ARG A 125 -12.07 4.41 11.39
CA ARG A 125 -12.87 4.08 10.18
C ARG A 125 -14.31 3.65 10.48
N GLN A 126 -14.79 3.78 11.74
CA GLN A 126 -16.17 3.47 12.05
C GLN A 126 -17.13 4.48 11.41
N LEU A 127 -18.27 4.01 10.94
CA LEU A 127 -19.29 4.86 10.34
C LEU A 127 -20.00 5.72 11.39
N ASP A 128 -20.14 5.21 12.62
CA ASP A 128 -20.74 5.94 13.75
C ASP A 128 -19.64 6.58 14.62
N PRO A 129 -19.55 7.93 14.67
CA PRO A 129 -18.59 8.64 15.52
C PRO A 129 -18.72 8.33 17.02
N LYS A 130 -19.89 7.85 17.49
CA LYS A 130 -20.07 7.44 18.88
C LYS A 130 -19.17 6.25 19.25
N VAL A 131 -18.91 5.36 18.31
CA VAL A 131 -17.97 4.25 18.52
C VAL A 131 -16.55 4.77 18.67
N ALA A 132 -16.14 5.76 17.87
CA ALA A 132 -14.85 6.42 18.01
C ALA A 132 -14.75 7.14 19.36
N ALA A 133 -15.78 7.88 19.77
CA ALA A 133 -15.85 8.58 21.04
C ALA A 133 -15.78 7.66 22.26
N SER A 134 -16.22 6.41 22.15
CA SER A 134 -16.16 5.44 23.25
C SER A 134 -14.78 4.85 23.50
N ARG A 135 -13.79 5.16 22.66
CA ARG A 135 -12.43 4.62 22.75
C ARG A 135 -11.42 5.74 22.96
N PRO A 136 -10.50 5.62 23.94
CA PRO A 136 -9.57 6.68 24.33
C PRO A 136 -8.40 6.82 23.36
N LEU A 137 -8.71 7.20 22.11
CA LEU A 137 -7.71 7.55 21.12
C LEU A 137 -6.92 8.80 21.52
N LYS A 138 -5.66 8.87 21.13
CA LYS A 138 -4.81 10.06 21.31
C LYS A 138 -4.11 10.40 19.98
N PHE A 139 -4.10 11.69 19.65
CA PHE A 139 -3.33 12.22 18.53
C PHE A 139 -1.98 12.73 19.02
N MET A 140 -0.89 12.33 18.35
CA MET A 140 0.49 12.68 18.66
C MET A 140 1.08 13.38 17.43
N GLY A 141 1.31 14.71 17.51
CA GLY A 141 1.87 15.48 16.41
C GLY A 141 3.36 15.20 16.20
N TYR A 142 3.80 15.11 14.93
CA TYR A 142 5.21 14.89 14.58
C TYR A 142 5.70 15.72 13.38
N ASP A 143 4.82 16.46 12.71
CA ASP A 143 5.22 17.38 11.63
C ASP A 143 4.17 18.49 11.46
N MET A 144 4.62 19.63 10.98
CA MET A 144 3.79 20.75 10.53
C MET A 144 4.26 21.12 9.12
N VAL A 145 3.40 20.92 8.13
CA VAL A 145 3.73 21.16 6.73
C VAL A 145 3.58 22.62 6.38
N SER A 146 2.58 23.26 6.95
CA SER A 146 2.25 24.67 6.77
C SER A 146 1.91 25.30 8.12
N PRO A 147 2.46 26.46 8.46
CA PRO A 147 3.53 27.17 7.76
C PRO A 147 4.86 26.43 7.75
N ASN A 148 5.71 26.72 6.78
CA ASN A 148 7.02 26.09 6.66
C ASN A 148 8.03 26.74 7.62
N LEU A 149 8.43 26.00 8.65
CA LEU A 149 9.44 26.41 9.63
C LEU A 149 10.86 26.03 9.16
N PRO A 150 11.92 26.70 9.65
CA PRO A 150 13.30 26.46 9.19
C PRO A 150 13.82 25.06 9.47
N THR A 151 13.51 24.51 10.64
CA THR A 151 14.04 23.20 11.10
C THR A 151 12.94 22.28 11.61
N ASN A 152 13.22 20.98 11.65
CA ASN A 152 12.32 20.00 12.26
C ASN A 152 12.23 20.17 13.79
N SER A 153 13.27 20.65 14.46
CA SER A 153 13.22 20.98 15.88
C SER A 153 12.24 22.12 16.17
N GLU A 154 12.27 23.22 15.39
CA GLU A 154 11.32 24.33 15.53
C GLU A 154 9.86 23.91 15.23
N VAL A 155 9.66 22.92 14.36
CA VAL A 155 8.32 22.33 14.15
C VAL A 155 7.78 21.73 15.45
N TYR A 156 8.60 21.00 16.19
CA TYR A 156 8.16 20.40 17.46
C TYR A 156 7.94 21.44 18.55
N GLU A 157 8.77 22.48 18.61
CA GLU A 157 8.56 23.63 19.50
C GLU A 157 7.22 24.28 19.19
N ARG A 158 6.94 24.57 17.91
CA ARG A 158 5.69 25.19 17.49
C ARG A 158 4.46 24.31 17.75
N LEU A 159 4.55 22.99 17.52
CA LEU A 159 3.49 22.05 17.86
C LEU A 159 3.16 22.11 19.37
N ASN A 160 4.19 22.12 20.21
CA ASN A 160 4.00 22.21 21.67
C ASN A 160 3.41 23.58 22.09
N GLU A 161 3.84 24.69 21.49
CA GLU A 161 3.28 26.03 21.73
C GLU A 161 1.80 26.10 21.37
N LEU A 162 1.40 25.48 20.27
CA LEU A 162 0.01 25.40 19.86
C LEU A 162 -0.84 24.45 20.72
N GLY A 163 -0.21 23.68 21.63
CA GLY A 163 -0.88 22.75 22.54
C GLY A 163 -1.01 21.33 21.99
N PHE A 164 -0.40 20.98 20.86
CA PHE A 164 -0.37 19.60 20.39
C PHE A 164 0.51 18.73 21.27
N ARG A 165 0.06 17.50 21.50
CA ARG A 165 0.87 16.50 22.19
C ARG A 165 1.89 15.91 21.20
N THR A 166 3.17 15.90 21.60
CA THR A 166 4.29 15.29 20.86
C THR A 166 4.91 14.14 21.66
N SER A 167 5.84 13.39 21.06
CA SER A 167 6.57 12.30 21.72
C SER A 167 7.39 12.79 22.93
N ARG A 168 7.90 14.03 22.86
CA ARG A 168 8.87 14.64 23.80
C ARG A 168 10.19 13.89 23.90
N GLN A 169 10.49 13.03 22.94
CA GLN A 169 11.73 12.23 22.89
C GLN A 169 12.67 12.65 21.77
N GLN A 170 12.31 13.69 21.03
CA GLN A 170 13.11 14.18 19.90
C GLN A 170 14.42 14.85 20.34
N LYS A 171 15.49 14.64 19.56
CA LYS A 171 16.78 15.31 19.76
C LYS A 171 17.46 15.62 18.43
N VAL A 172 18.31 16.65 18.43
CA VAL A 172 19.15 17.03 17.28
C VAL A 172 20.59 16.62 17.54
N TYR A 173 21.24 16.03 16.54
CA TYR A 173 22.62 15.58 16.59
C TYR A 173 23.40 16.14 15.40
N LYS A 174 24.63 16.60 15.67
CA LYS A 174 25.57 17.09 14.65
C LYS A 174 26.33 15.96 13.97
N ASP A 175 26.38 14.79 14.58
CA ASP A 175 27.06 13.62 14.09
C ASP A 175 26.20 12.35 14.27
N ILE A 176 26.56 11.34 13.50
CA ILE A 176 25.80 10.08 13.46
C ILE A 176 25.99 9.23 14.73
N ASN A 177 27.13 9.38 15.43
CA ASN A 177 27.41 8.54 16.60
C ASN A 177 26.48 8.89 17.77
N GLY A 178 26.29 10.19 18.03
CA GLY A 178 25.32 10.63 19.03
C GLY A 178 23.89 10.22 18.67
N ALA A 179 23.55 10.22 17.37
CA ALA A 179 22.25 9.69 16.92
C ALA A 179 22.11 8.18 17.18
N PHE A 180 23.18 7.39 16.95
CA PHE A 180 23.17 5.95 17.24
C PHE A 180 23.01 5.65 18.75
N GLU A 181 23.74 6.35 19.62
CA GLU A 181 23.60 6.20 21.06
C GLU A 181 22.17 6.50 21.52
N PHE A 182 21.56 7.52 20.96
CA PHE A 182 20.18 7.87 21.28
C PHE A 182 19.17 6.85 20.77
N ILE A 183 19.34 6.33 19.55
CA ILE A 183 18.49 5.27 18.99
C ILE A 183 18.59 4.00 19.85
N GLU A 184 19.79 3.64 20.29
CA GLU A 184 20.03 2.52 21.21
C GLU A 184 19.30 2.72 22.54
N HIS A 185 19.42 3.94 23.12
CA HIS A 185 18.70 4.31 24.34
C HIS A 185 17.18 4.20 24.14
N LEU A 186 16.63 4.74 23.04
CA LEU A 186 15.21 4.64 22.76
C LEU A 186 14.74 3.18 22.65
N ASN A 187 15.56 2.30 22.07
CA ASN A 187 15.27 0.87 21.99
C ASN A 187 15.24 0.21 23.38
N GLN A 188 16.16 0.58 24.27
CA GLN A 188 16.21 0.04 25.65
C GLN A 188 14.98 0.46 26.47
N VAL A 189 14.51 1.71 26.31
CA VAL A 189 13.38 2.25 27.08
C VAL A 189 12.03 2.14 26.36
N ARG A 190 11.96 1.50 25.19
CA ARG A 190 10.73 1.41 24.39
C ARG A 190 9.54 0.79 25.13
N GLY A 191 9.84 -0.08 26.11
CA GLY A 191 8.84 -0.71 26.98
C GLY A 191 8.08 0.29 27.85
N ASP A 192 8.74 1.38 28.25
CA ASP A 192 8.24 2.39 29.20
C ASP A 192 7.33 3.41 28.53
N PHE A 193 7.33 3.49 27.19
CA PHE A 193 6.42 4.40 26.48
C PHE A 193 4.98 3.94 26.61
N PRO A 194 4.03 4.88 26.81
CA PRO A 194 2.62 4.54 26.97
C PRO A 194 1.97 4.01 25.69
N PHE A 195 2.64 4.09 24.54
CA PHE A 195 2.20 3.63 23.23
C PHE A 195 3.25 2.71 22.59
N GLY A 196 2.86 2.00 21.53
CA GLY A 196 3.76 1.15 20.75
C GLY A 196 4.75 1.96 19.93
N THR A 197 5.99 1.47 19.84
CA THR A 197 7.03 2.02 18.95
C THR A 197 7.73 0.89 18.21
N ASP A 198 8.00 1.07 16.92
CA ASP A 198 8.62 0.06 16.07
C ASP A 198 10.01 0.48 15.56
N GLY A 199 10.52 1.64 16.01
CA GLY A 199 11.81 2.16 15.58
C GLY A 199 12.05 3.60 15.96
N ALA A 200 12.98 4.23 15.26
CA ALA A 200 13.28 5.65 15.32
C ALA A 200 13.18 6.28 13.93
N VAL A 201 12.76 7.53 13.85
CA VAL A 201 12.77 8.32 12.61
C VAL A 201 13.97 9.24 12.62
N ILE A 202 14.78 9.21 11.57
CA ILE A 202 15.92 10.09 11.37
C ILE A 202 15.63 11.00 10.20
N LYS A 203 15.72 12.32 10.42
CA LYS A 203 15.47 13.35 9.40
C LYS A 203 16.64 14.32 9.34
N VAL A 204 16.91 14.88 8.17
CA VAL A 204 17.75 16.08 8.07
C VAL A 204 17.03 17.22 8.78
N ASN A 205 17.68 17.88 9.77
CA ASN A 205 17.03 18.89 10.61
C ASN A 205 16.66 20.16 9.83
N ASP A 206 17.56 20.66 8.97
CA ASP A 206 17.29 21.81 8.11
C ASP A 206 16.25 21.47 7.03
N ARG A 207 15.10 22.13 7.05
CA ARG A 207 13.98 21.85 6.15
C ARG A 207 14.20 22.35 4.72
N LYS A 208 15.10 23.31 4.50
CA LYS A 208 15.48 23.71 3.14
C LYS A 208 16.32 22.62 2.48
N VAL A 209 17.30 22.08 3.23
CA VAL A 209 18.09 20.94 2.78
C VAL A 209 17.18 19.71 2.61
N TYR A 210 16.32 19.44 3.57
CA TYR A 210 15.33 18.36 3.50
C TYR A 210 14.52 18.41 2.19
N GLN A 211 13.97 19.56 1.85
CA GLN A 211 13.16 19.75 0.65
C GLN A 211 14.00 19.66 -0.64
N SER A 212 15.24 20.16 -0.63
CA SER A 212 16.12 20.14 -1.80
C SER A 212 16.52 18.73 -2.23
N LEU A 213 16.61 17.79 -1.29
CA LEU A 213 16.91 16.37 -1.56
C LEU A 213 15.77 15.66 -2.32
N GLY A 214 14.56 16.14 -2.19
CA GLY A 214 13.40 15.63 -2.93
C GLY A 214 12.93 14.24 -2.49
N ILE A 215 12.11 13.63 -3.35
CA ILE A 215 11.40 12.37 -3.10
C ILE A 215 11.74 11.37 -4.21
N VAL A 216 11.86 10.08 -3.87
CA VAL A 216 11.97 8.97 -4.82
C VAL A 216 10.78 8.04 -4.62
N GLY A 217 9.98 7.86 -5.67
CA GLY A 217 8.75 7.09 -5.56
C GLY A 217 7.81 7.70 -4.51
N LYS A 218 7.63 6.98 -3.39
CA LYS A 218 6.78 7.39 -2.26
C LYS A 218 7.57 7.76 -1.00
N THR A 219 8.92 7.90 -1.08
CA THR A 219 9.76 8.12 0.10
C THR A 219 10.62 9.39 -0.04
N PRO A 220 10.74 10.23 1.00
CA PRO A 220 11.66 11.37 1.00
C PRO A 220 13.10 10.86 1.12
N ARG A 221 14.04 11.47 0.37
CA ARG A 221 15.46 11.13 0.52
C ARG A 221 16.06 11.64 1.84
N ALA A 222 15.49 12.69 2.38
CA ALA A 222 15.97 13.39 3.58
C ALA A 222 15.53 12.74 4.90
N ALA A 223 14.82 11.62 4.87
CA ALA A 223 14.36 10.92 6.06
C ALA A 223 14.33 9.41 5.85
N ILE A 224 14.61 8.68 6.91
CA ILE A 224 14.55 7.22 6.99
C ILE A 224 13.91 6.79 8.32
N ALA A 225 13.39 5.58 8.34
CA ALA A 225 12.90 4.92 9.54
C ALA A 225 13.85 3.77 9.90
N TYR A 226 14.58 3.91 11.00
CA TYR A 226 15.35 2.81 11.56
C TYR A 226 14.43 1.91 12.36
N LYS A 227 14.32 0.66 11.93
CA LYS A 227 13.51 -0.35 12.61
C LYS A 227 14.34 -1.07 13.66
N TYR A 228 13.78 -1.20 14.87
CA TYR A 228 14.41 -2.01 15.89
C TYR A 228 14.50 -3.47 15.43
N PRO A 229 15.49 -4.23 15.94
CA PRO A 229 15.53 -5.67 15.69
C PRO A 229 14.18 -6.31 16.00
N ALA A 230 13.71 -7.14 15.09
CA ALA A 230 12.43 -7.84 15.25
C ALA A 230 12.48 -8.71 16.51
N GLU A 231 11.38 -8.71 17.27
CA GLU A 231 11.23 -9.69 18.34
C GLU A 231 11.19 -11.09 17.75
N GLU A 232 11.90 -12.01 18.40
CA GLU A 232 11.89 -13.42 18.03
C GLU A 232 11.07 -14.22 19.05
N ALA A 233 10.40 -15.26 18.58
CA ALA A 233 9.77 -16.27 19.43
C ALA A 233 10.14 -17.67 18.94
N THR A 234 10.15 -18.62 19.86
CA THR A 234 10.44 -20.02 19.56
C THR A 234 9.16 -20.84 19.60
N THR A 235 8.95 -21.69 18.59
CA THR A 235 7.76 -22.54 18.49
C THR A 235 8.09 -23.84 17.75
N ILE A 236 7.18 -24.82 17.82
CA ILE A 236 7.33 -26.11 17.14
C ILE A 236 6.47 -26.14 15.90
N ILE A 237 7.06 -26.46 14.74
CA ILE A 237 6.34 -26.64 13.47
C ILE A 237 5.47 -27.89 13.58
N LYS A 238 4.17 -27.72 13.56
CA LYS A 238 3.17 -28.80 13.60
C LYS A 238 2.85 -29.35 12.23
N ASP A 239 2.87 -28.44 11.24
CA ASP A 239 2.55 -28.75 9.85
C ASP A 239 3.18 -27.72 8.92
N ILE A 240 3.31 -28.06 7.64
CA ILE A 240 3.70 -27.17 6.57
C ILE A 240 2.64 -27.27 5.48
N VAL A 241 1.81 -26.22 5.37
CA VAL A 241 0.77 -26.14 4.36
C VAL A 241 1.22 -25.25 3.20
N ILE A 242 0.74 -25.58 2.00
CA ILE A 242 1.08 -24.80 0.82
C ILE A 242 -0.12 -23.93 0.44
N SER A 243 0.06 -22.62 0.41
CA SER A 243 -0.97 -21.66 0.02
C SER A 243 -0.79 -21.27 -1.44
N ILE A 244 -1.84 -21.36 -2.24
CA ILE A 244 -1.82 -20.93 -3.64
C ILE A 244 -2.22 -19.45 -3.71
N GLY A 245 -1.31 -18.63 -4.17
CA GLY A 245 -1.54 -17.20 -4.41
C GLY A 245 -2.33 -16.94 -5.71
N ARG A 246 -2.78 -15.70 -5.89
CA ARG A 246 -3.58 -15.25 -7.05
C ARG A 246 -2.93 -15.49 -8.43
N THR A 247 -1.61 -15.58 -8.49
CA THR A 247 -0.84 -15.84 -9.72
C THR A 247 -0.49 -17.32 -9.90
N GLY A 248 -1.16 -18.23 -9.17
CA GLY A 248 -0.83 -19.64 -9.13
C GLY A 248 0.44 -19.97 -8.35
N ALA A 249 1.08 -18.99 -7.73
CA ALA A 249 2.29 -19.21 -6.95
C ALA A 249 1.99 -20.01 -5.68
N ALA A 250 2.65 -21.15 -5.52
CA ALA A 250 2.53 -22.01 -4.36
C ALA A 250 3.55 -21.58 -3.29
N THR A 251 3.06 -21.11 -2.15
CA THR A 251 3.88 -20.55 -1.07
C THR A 251 3.74 -21.40 0.19
N PRO A 252 4.82 -21.94 0.76
CA PRO A 252 4.76 -22.73 1.97
C PRO A 252 4.59 -21.87 3.22
N VAL A 253 3.78 -22.34 4.15
CA VAL A 253 3.46 -21.69 5.41
C VAL A 253 3.62 -22.71 6.54
N ALA A 254 4.48 -22.43 7.51
CA ALA A 254 4.59 -23.21 8.72
C ALA A 254 3.39 -22.94 9.64
N VAL A 255 2.78 -23.99 10.15
CA VAL A 255 1.68 -23.99 11.12
C VAL A 255 2.21 -24.44 12.48
N PHE A 256 1.86 -23.74 13.55
CA PHE A 256 2.32 -24.03 14.90
C PHE A 256 1.29 -23.64 15.97
N ASP A 257 1.51 -24.12 17.21
CA ASP A 257 0.67 -23.71 18.33
C ASP A 257 0.76 -22.19 18.54
N PRO A 258 -0.32 -21.55 19.00
CA PRO A 258 -0.34 -20.10 19.19
C PRO A 258 0.81 -19.62 20.06
N VAL A 259 1.63 -18.71 19.53
CA VAL A 259 2.75 -18.11 20.26
C VAL A 259 2.62 -16.57 20.24
N GLN A 260 3.01 -15.94 21.34
CA GLN A 260 3.04 -14.48 21.42
C GLN A 260 4.30 -13.96 20.71
N LEU A 261 4.11 -13.02 19.78
CA LEU A 261 5.19 -12.42 19.01
C LEU A 261 4.84 -10.95 18.72
N ALA A 262 5.65 -10.04 19.23
CA ALA A 262 5.45 -8.59 19.08
C ALA A 262 4.00 -8.16 19.39
N GLY A 263 3.50 -8.55 20.57
CA GLY A 263 2.17 -8.16 21.06
C GLY A 263 0.97 -8.80 20.34
N THR A 264 1.19 -9.77 19.46
CA THR A 264 0.10 -10.50 18.79
C THR A 264 0.28 -12.01 18.90
N THR A 265 -0.83 -12.75 18.85
CA THR A 265 -0.81 -14.20 18.80
C THR A 265 -0.66 -14.66 17.35
N VAL A 266 0.40 -15.40 17.06
CA VAL A 266 0.75 -15.91 15.74
C VAL A 266 0.58 -17.43 15.72
N ARG A 267 0.07 -17.99 14.63
CA ARG A 267 -0.11 -19.44 14.39
C ARG A 267 0.53 -19.92 13.07
N HIS A 268 0.92 -18.97 12.23
CA HIS A 268 1.44 -19.23 10.89
C HIS A 268 2.63 -18.33 10.63
N ALA A 269 3.66 -18.87 9.95
CA ALA A 269 4.79 -18.08 9.47
C ALA A 269 5.17 -18.52 8.05
N SER A 270 5.55 -17.57 7.22
CA SER A 270 5.98 -17.85 5.85
C SER A 270 7.31 -18.62 5.85
N LEU A 271 7.41 -19.60 4.97
CA LEU A 271 8.64 -20.28 4.58
C LEU A 271 9.09 -19.87 3.16
N HIS A 272 8.53 -18.79 2.62
CA HIS A 272 8.82 -18.15 1.35
C HIS A 272 8.64 -19.05 0.12
N ASN A 273 9.45 -20.09 -0.06
CA ASN A 273 9.45 -20.99 -1.21
C ASN A 273 10.15 -22.32 -0.87
N ALA A 274 10.18 -23.25 -1.83
CA ALA A 274 10.80 -24.55 -1.66
C ALA A 274 12.32 -24.49 -1.37
N ASP A 275 13.03 -23.54 -2.00
CA ASP A 275 14.48 -23.38 -1.80
C ASP A 275 14.80 -22.90 -0.39
N GLU A 276 13.93 -22.06 0.19
CA GLU A 276 14.10 -21.61 1.57
C GLU A 276 13.84 -22.72 2.57
N ILE A 277 12.86 -23.62 2.33
CA ILE A 277 12.66 -24.83 3.13
C ILE A 277 13.92 -25.70 3.08
N ALA A 278 14.48 -25.90 1.89
CA ALA A 278 15.70 -26.68 1.70
C ALA A 278 16.90 -26.02 2.40
N ARG A 279 17.05 -24.70 2.29
CA ARG A 279 18.12 -23.92 2.95
C ARG A 279 18.05 -24.02 4.47
N LEU A 280 16.84 -23.92 5.03
CA LEU A 280 16.60 -24.05 6.46
C LEU A 280 16.61 -25.51 6.94
N ASP A 281 16.52 -26.48 6.04
CA ASP A 281 16.21 -27.90 6.33
C ASP A 281 15.02 -28.01 7.29
N ALA A 282 13.96 -27.22 7.02
CA ALA A 282 12.79 -27.14 7.89
C ALA A 282 11.93 -28.40 7.76
N ARG A 283 11.58 -28.98 8.91
CA ARG A 283 10.81 -30.23 9.00
C ARG A 283 9.64 -30.09 9.97
N ILE A 284 8.62 -30.89 9.78
CA ILE A 284 7.55 -31.03 10.76
C ILE A 284 8.14 -31.61 12.05
N GLY A 285 7.82 -31.05 13.20
CA GLY A 285 8.36 -31.37 14.51
C GLY A 285 9.57 -30.54 14.93
N ASP A 286 10.18 -29.78 14.02
CA ASP A 286 11.31 -28.91 14.35
C ASP A 286 10.93 -27.74 15.26
N THR A 287 11.87 -27.36 16.12
CA THR A 287 11.81 -26.10 16.85
C THR A 287 12.31 -24.97 15.96
N ALA A 288 11.41 -24.06 15.61
CA ALA A 288 11.71 -22.90 14.76
C ALA A 288 11.77 -21.60 15.57
N VAL A 289 12.68 -20.72 15.20
CA VAL A 289 12.69 -19.31 15.63
C VAL A 289 11.96 -18.50 14.57
N ILE A 290 10.91 -17.83 15.00
CA ILE A 290 10.07 -16.97 14.13
C ILE A 290 10.23 -15.50 14.51
N TYR A 291 10.04 -14.62 13.55
CA TYR A 291 10.05 -13.18 13.73
C TYR A 291 9.01 -12.52 12.83
N LYS A 292 8.67 -11.26 13.07
CA LYS A 292 7.83 -10.47 12.16
C LYS A 292 8.69 -9.57 11.28
N ALA A 293 8.72 -9.86 10.00
CA ALA A 293 9.32 -8.95 9.03
C ALA A 293 8.48 -7.68 8.90
N GLY A 294 9.10 -6.52 9.19
CA GLY A 294 8.43 -5.23 9.16
C GLY A 294 7.22 -5.11 10.09
N ASP A 295 7.24 -5.83 11.22
CA ASP A 295 6.18 -5.92 12.23
C ASP A 295 4.80 -6.42 11.73
N ILE A 296 4.72 -7.00 10.53
CA ILE A 296 3.44 -7.40 9.93
C ILE A 296 3.38 -8.89 9.65
N ILE A 297 4.31 -9.44 8.86
CA ILE A 297 4.24 -10.81 8.35
C ILE A 297 5.20 -11.72 9.13
N PRO A 298 4.69 -12.74 9.88
CA PRO A 298 5.54 -13.70 10.54
C PRO A 298 6.31 -14.56 9.52
N GLN A 299 7.59 -14.79 9.79
CA GLN A 299 8.49 -15.58 8.97
C GLN A 299 9.31 -16.51 9.85
N VAL A 300 9.72 -17.66 9.31
CA VAL A 300 10.69 -18.55 9.95
C VAL A 300 12.09 -18.00 9.68
N ASN A 301 12.84 -17.67 10.75
CA ASN A 301 14.20 -17.15 10.65
C ASN A 301 15.22 -18.29 10.55
N ARG A 302 15.13 -19.24 11.47
CA ARG A 302 16.06 -20.38 11.56
C ARG A 302 15.41 -21.54 12.29
N ILE A 303 15.97 -22.73 12.08
CA ILE A 303 15.63 -23.96 12.78
C ILE A 303 16.69 -24.23 13.84
N LEU A 304 16.27 -24.62 15.04
CA LEU A 304 17.15 -25.07 16.11
C LEU A 304 17.38 -26.59 15.95
N THR A 305 18.31 -26.94 15.06
CA THR A 305 18.56 -28.33 14.69
C THR A 305 19.05 -29.19 15.85
N GLU A 306 19.63 -28.56 16.88
CA GLU A 306 20.02 -29.20 18.15
C GLU A 306 18.82 -29.71 18.98
N LEU A 307 17.62 -29.18 18.73
CA LEU A 307 16.37 -29.60 19.38
C LEU A 307 15.51 -30.51 18.49
N ARG A 308 16.02 -30.93 17.33
CA ARG A 308 15.28 -31.72 16.35
C ARG A 308 14.98 -33.12 16.88
N PRO A 309 13.72 -33.60 16.78
CA PRO A 309 13.37 -34.97 17.07
C PRO A 309 14.17 -35.97 16.19
N SER A 310 14.63 -37.08 16.78
CA SER A 310 15.46 -38.07 16.08
C SER A 310 14.73 -38.82 14.95
N ASP A 311 13.40 -38.83 14.99
CA ASP A 311 12.50 -39.45 14.00
C ASP A 311 11.99 -38.47 12.93
N SER A 312 12.44 -37.21 12.98
CA SER A 312 12.08 -36.17 12.02
C SER A 312 12.52 -36.52 10.60
N LYS A 313 11.58 -36.41 9.64
CA LYS A 313 11.85 -36.71 8.22
C LYS A 313 12.03 -35.39 7.45
N PRO A 314 12.90 -35.37 6.42
CA PRO A 314 12.99 -34.27 5.50
C PRO A 314 11.62 -33.95 4.87
N PHE A 315 11.28 -32.66 4.73
CA PHE A 315 10.04 -32.23 4.09
C PHE A 315 10.23 -32.25 2.57
N SER A 316 9.35 -33.00 1.88
CA SER A 316 9.30 -33.00 0.42
C SER A 316 8.23 -32.02 -0.07
N TYR A 317 8.65 -30.90 -0.65
CA TYR A 317 7.74 -29.90 -1.16
C TYR A 317 6.84 -30.41 -2.29
N GLU A 318 7.41 -31.22 -3.20
CA GLU A 318 6.67 -31.80 -4.33
C GLU A 318 5.66 -32.87 -3.90
N GLU A 319 5.98 -33.67 -2.86
CA GLU A 319 5.02 -34.60 -2.28
C GLU A 319 3.88 -33.85 -1.60
N ALA A 320 4.18 -32.81 -0.84
CA ALA A 320 3.18 -31.98 -0.18
C ALA A 320 2.24 -31.27 -1.19
N LEU A 321 2.74 -30.81 -2.34
CA LEU A 321 1.91 -30.29 -3.42
C LEU A 321 0.92 -31.34 -3.93
N ARG A 322 1.38 -32.56 -4.19
CA ARG A 322 0.52 -33.66 -4.69
C ARG A 322 -0.51 -34.12 -3.66
N GLU A 323 -0.14 -34.14 -2.38
CA GLU A 323 -1.04 -34.55 -1.30
C GLU A 323 -2.09 -33.49 -1.00
N GLN A 324 -1.71 -32.21 -0.97
CA GLN A 324 -2.64 -31.13 -0.63
C GLN A 324 -3.51 -30.71 -1.82
N TYR A 325 -3.03 -30.91 -3.06
CA TYR A 325 -3.72 -30.51 -4.29
C TYR A 325 -3.63 -31.62 -5.35
N PRO A 326 -4.26 -32.77 -5.14
CA PRO A 326 -4.14 -33.92 -6.05
C PRO A 326 -4.74 -33.66 -7.45
N GLU A 327 -5.62 -32.65 -7.57
CA GLU A 327 -6.26 -32.24 -8.80
C GLU A 327 -5.46 -31.21 -9.62
N LEU A 328 -4.36 -30.68 -9.07
CA LEU A 328 -3.57 -29.64 -9.71
C LEU A 328 -2.22 -30.17 -10.20
N GLU A 329 -1.83 -29.75 -11.37
CA GLU A 329 -0.47 -29.87 -11.85
C GLU A 329 0.35 -28.63 -11.50
N PHE A 330 1.59 -28.84 -11.09
CA PHE A 330 2.50 -27.75 -10.76
C PHE A 330 3.74 -27.83 -11.64
N GLU A 331 4.25 -26.67 -12.00
CA GLU A 331 5.53 -26.53 -12.68
C GLU A 331 6.41 -25.52 -11.95
N ARG A 332 7.71 -25.65 -12.10
CA ARG A 332 8.67 -24.64 -11.67
C ARG A 332 9.31 -24.05 -12.92
N PRO A 333 8.91 -22.84 -13.35
CA PRO A 333 9.47 -22.21 -14.53
C PRO A 333 10.99 -22.02 -14.42
N ALA A 334 11.70 -22.15 -15.53
CA ALA A 334 13.15 -21.98 -15.55
C ALA A 334 13.55 -20.58 -15.04
N GLY A 335 14.46 -20.55 -14.07
CA GLY A 335 14.91 -19.30 -13.45
C GLY A 335 14.02 -18.78 -12.30
N GLU A 336 12.91 -19.45 -11.97
CA GLU A 336 12.08 -19.10 -10.82
C GLU A 336 12.34 -20.03 -9.62
N VAL A 337 12.15 -19.45 -8.43
CA VAL A 337 12.23 -20.18 -7.14
C VAL A 337 10.86 -20.68 -6.67
N VAL A 338 9.79 -20.35 -7.40
CA VAL A 338 8.40 -20.60 -7.00
C VAL A 338 7.77 -21.64 -7.92
N TYR A 339 7.10 -22.64 -7.32
CA TYR A 339 6.21 -23.54 -8.04
C TYR A 339 4.90 -22.82 -8.36
N ARG A 340 4.34 -23.11 -9.54
CA ARG A 340 3.09 -22.53 -10.01
C ARG A 340 2.11 -23.59 -10.48
N VAL A 341 0.83 -23.33 -10.33
CA VAL A 341 -0.21 -24.14 -10.93
C VAL A 341 -0.12 -24.04 -12.45
N LYS A 342 -0.12 -25.19 -13.12
CA LYS A 342 -0.12 -25.32 -14.56
C LYS A 342 -1.57 -25.37 -15.08
N GLY A 343 -1.92 -24.50 -16.03
CA GLY A 343 -3.27 -24.42 -16.64
C GLY A 343 -4.22 -23.49 -15.87
N SER A 344 -5.30 -23.09 -16.53
CA SER A 344 -6.25 -22.06 -16.05
C SER A 344 -7.52 -22.61 -15.38
N ASN A 345 -7.76 -23.93 -15.43
CA ASN A 345 -9.07 -24.51 -15.12
C ASN A 345 -9.27 -25.05 -13.68
N ALA A 346 -8.41 -24.74 -12.74
CA ALA A 346 -8.65 -25.16 -11.37
C ALA A 346 -9.51 -24.13 -10.62
N ASP A 347 -10.56 -24.59 -9.95
CA ASP A 347 -11.50 -23.74 -9.16
C ASP A 347 -10.78 -22.76 -8.23
N GLN A 348 -9.67 -23.19 -7.64
CA GLN A 348 -8.86 -22.34 -6.77
C GLN A 348 -8.23 -21.16 -7.52
N MET A 349 -7.75 -21.38 -8.74
CA MET A 349 -7.20 -20.34 -9.60
C MET A 349 -8.30 -19.38 -10.06
N LEU A 350 -9.45 -19.94 -10.45
CA LEU A 350 -10.61 -19.15 -10.83
C LEU A 350 -11.10 -18.25 -9.69
N LYS A 351 -11.19 -18.77 -8.45
CA LYS A 351 -11.53 -17.97 -7.28
C LYS A 351 -10.60 -16.78 -7.11
N ARG A 352 -9.28 -17.01 -7.17
CA ARG A 352 -8.28 -15.94 -7.05
C ARG A 352 -8.29 -14.95 -8.21
N ALA A 353 -8.52 -15.44 -9.42
CA ALA A 353 -8.66 -14.59 -10.61
C ALA A 353 -9.88 -13.66 -10.49
N ILE A 354 -11.03 -14.18 -10.03
CA ILE A 354 -12.25 -13.40 -9.82
C ILE A 354 -12.05 -12.38 -8.69
N GLU A 355 -11.44 -12.76 -7.56
CA GLU A 355 -11.12 -11.84 -6.46
C GLU A 355 -10.25 -10.67 -6.93
N TYR A 356 -9.25 -10.96 -7.75
CA TYR A 356 -8.39 -9.92 -8.30
C TYR A 356 -9.12 -9.05 -9.31
N TYR A 357 -9.91 -9.66 -10.21
CA TYR A 357 -10.75 -8.97 -11.17
C TYR A 357 -11.70 -7.97 -10.52
N ALA A 358 -12.29 -8.38 -9.39
CA ALA A 358 -13.21 -7.56 -8.61
C ALA A 358 -12.52 -6.55 -7.67
N SER A 359 -11.20 -6.62 -7.48
CA SER A 359 -10.48 -5.80 -6.50
C SER A 359 -10.48 -4.30 -6.82
N LYS A 360 -10.21 -3.47 -5.79
CA LYS A 360 -10.14 -1.99 -5.93
C LYS A 360 -9.19 -1.50 -7.04
N PRO A 361 -7.95 -2.05 -7.19
CA PRO A 361 -7.06 -1.61 -8.27
C PRO A 361 -7.53 -2.02 -9.65
N ALA A 362 -8.34 -3.08 -9.77
CA ALA A 362 -8.94 -3.57 -11.00
C ALA A 362 -10.33 -2.93 -11.24
N LEU A 363 -11.41 -3.70 -11.33
CA LEU A 363 -12.73 -3.19 -11.67
C LEU A 363 -13.54 -2.65 -10.48
N ASN A 364 -13.10 -2.88 -9.25
CA ASN A 364 -13.79 -2.46 -8.03
C ASN A 364 -15.28 -2.86 -8.04
N ILE A 365 -15.56 -4.16 -8.00
CA ILE A 365 -16.90 -4.72 -7.96
C ILE A 365 -17.30 -4.93 -6.51
N GLU A 366 -18.13 -4.03 -5.97
CA GLU A 366 -18.62 -4.16 -4.59
C GLU A 366 -19.51 -5.39 -4.41
N GLY A 367 -19.30 -6.10 -3.31
CA GLY A 367 -20.03 -7.31 -2.97
C GLY A 367 -19.40 -8.60 -3.50
N LEU A 368 -18.39 -8.53 -4.39
CA LEU A 368 -17.68 -9.70 -4.90
C LEU A 368 -16.37 -9.92 -4.11
N GLY A 369 -16.50 -10.17 -2.80
CA GLY A 369 -15.39 -10.54 -1.91
C GLY A 369 -15.20 -12.06 -1.82
N GLU A 370 -14.11 -12.50 -1.15
CA GLU A 370 -13.63 -13.89 -1.05
C GLU A 370 -14.78 -14.90 -0.82
N LYS A 371 -15.60 -14.71 0.22
CA LYS A 371 -16.68 -15.67 0.56
C LYS A 371 -17.79 -15.76 -0.49
N ASN A 372 -18.08 -14.67 -1.18
CA ASN A 372 -19.08 -14.65 -2.22
C ASN A 372 -18.54 -15.26 -3.53
N VAL A 373 -17.24 -15.06 -3.80
CA VAL A 373 -16.54 -15.74 -4.90
C VAL A 373 -16.50 -17.24 -4.66
N GLU A 374 -16.15 -17.69 -3.45
CA GLU A 374 -16.18 -19.10 -3.07
C GLU A 374 -17.57 -19.72 -3.31
N ALA A 375 -18.63 -19.07 -2.80
CA ALA A 375 -20.00 -19.58 -2.97
C ALA A 375 -20.42 -19.68 -4.45
N LEU A 376 -20.07 -18.70 -5.28
CA LEU A 376 -20.38 -18.69 -6.72
C LEU A 376 -19.66 -19.78 -7.50
N VAL A 377 -18.37 -19.99 -7.20
CA VAL A 377 -17.56 -21.02 -7.90
C VAL A 377 -17.93 -22.41 -7.40
N ASP A 378 -18.04 -22.63 -6.08
CA ASP A 378 -18.35 -23.95 -5.49
C ASP A 378 -19.75 -24.45 -5.85
N SER A 379 -20.70 -23.53 -6.09
CA SER A 379 -22.04 -23.89 -6.62
C SER A 379 -22.05 -24.22 -8.11
N GLY A 380 -20.95 -23.99 -8.83
CA GLY A 380 -20.88 -24.17 -10.28
C GLY A 380 -21.60 -23.07 -11.08
N LEU A 381 -22.09 -22.01 -10.44
CA LEU A 381 -22.71 -20.86 -11.15
C LEU A 381 -21.69 -20.05 -11.95
N VAL A 382 -20.41 -20.09 -11.57
CA VAL A 382 -19.32 -19.37 -12.21
C VAL A 382 -18.18 -20.34 -12.47
N ALA A 383 -17.95 -20.68 -13.72
CA ALA A 383 -16.85 -21.52 -14.22
C ALA A 383 -15.78 -20.70 -14.97
N SER A 384 -16.03 -19.43 -15.22
CA SER A 384 -15.10 -18.47 -15.82
C SER A 384 -15.44 -17.04 -15.35
N ILE A 385 -14.49 -16.10 -15.46
CA ILE A 385 -14.75 -14.68 -15.12
C ILE A 385 -15.91 -14.12 -15.97
N ALA A 386 -16.08 -14.58 -17.21
CA ALA A 386 -17.16 -14.14 -18.09
C ALA A 386 -18.56 -14.49 -17.53
N ASP A 387 -18.69 -15.60 -16.80
CA ASP A 387 -19.99 -16.05 -16.25
C ASP A 387 -20.55 -15.07 -15.20
N LEU A 388 -19.72 -14.26 -14.58
CA LEU A 388 -20.16 -13.21 -13.66
C LEU A 388 -21.20 -12.30 -14.31
N TYR A 389 -21.05 -11.98 -15.59
CA TYR A 389 -21.93 -11.06 -16.31
C TYR A 389 -23.25 -11.67 -16.78
N THR A 390 -23.39 -12.99 -16.68
CA THR A 390 -24.61 -13.73 -17.01
C THR A 390 -25.45 -14.10 -15.78
N LEU A 391 -24.92 -13.85 -14.57
CA LEU A 391 -25.63 -14.10 -13.31
C LEU A 391 -26.96 -13.37 -13.23
N THR A 392 -27.95 -14.05 -12.70
CA THR A 392 -29.26 -13.48 -12.35
C THR A 392 -29.40 -13.40 -10.83
N ALA A 393 -30.18 -12.42 -10.36
CA ALA A 393 -30.44 -12.28 -8.92
C ALA A 393 -31.08 -13.54 -8.33
N GLY A 394 -31.95 -14.23 -9.10
CA GLY A 394 -32.58 -15.49 -8.66
C GLY A 394 -31.55 -16.58 -8.36
N GLN A 395 -30.58 -16.80 -9.25
CA GLN A 395 -29.50 -17.78 -9.02
C GLN A 395 -28.65 -17.45 -7.80
N VAL A 396 -28.36 -16.17 -7.59
CA VAL A 396 -27.57 -15.71 -6.44
C VAL A 396 -28.34 -15.83 -5.13
N MET A 397 -29.67 -15.66 -5.15
CA MET A 397 -30.54 -15.82 -3.96
C MET A 397 -30.60 -17.28 -3.48
N ASP A 398 -30.39 -18.25 -4.35
CA ASP A 398 -30.35 -19.68 -3.99
C ASP A 398 -29.09 -20.06 -3.19
N LEU A 399 -28.09 -19.17 -3.12
CA LEU A 399 -26.87 -19.39 -2.33
C LEU A 399 -27.07 -18.97 -0.86
N GLU A 400 -26.43 -19.72 0.04
CA GLU A 400 -26.39 -19.34 1.45
C GLU A 400 -25.88 -17.90 1.64
N ARG A 401 -26.49 -17.15 2.54
CA ARG A 401 -26.14 -15.76 2.93
C ARG A 401 -26.59 -14.66 1.96
N PHE A 402 -27.22 -14.99 0.83
CA PHE A 402 -27.79 -13.98 -0.04
C PHE A 402 -29.29 -13.83 0.20
N GLY A 403 -29.69 -12.60 0.52
CA GLY A 403 -31.10 -12.21 0.48
C GLY A 403 -31.39 -11.41 -0.80
N GLU A 404 -32.66 -11.13 -1.06
CA GLU A 404 -33.13 -10.44 -2.27
C GLU A 404 -32.33 -9.13 -2.56
N VAL A 405 -32.20 -8.28 -1.55
CA VAL A 405 -31.48 -6.98 -1.70
C VAL A 405 -30.00 -7.16 -2.03
N SER A 406 -29.31 -8.09 -1.36
CA SER A 406 -27.89 -8.32 -1.58
C SER A 406 -27.59 -9.00 -2.91
N ALA A 407 -28.46 -9.91 -3.36
CA ALA A 407 -28.34 -10.58 -4.65
C ALA A 407 -28.53 -9.59 -5.82
N HIS A 408 -29.58 -8.77 -5.76
CA HIS A 408 -29.81 -7.72 -6.77
C HIS A 408 -28.64 -6.74 -6.81
N LYS A 409 -28.19 -6.23 -5.65
CA LYS A 409 -27.05 -5.30 -5.57
C LYS A 409 -25.78 -5.89 -6.18
N LEU A 410 -25.46 -7.16 -5.90
CA LEU A 410 -24.28 -7.81 -6.48
C LEU A 410 -24.36 -7.89 -8.00
N VAL A 411 -25.50 -8.39 -8.54
CA VAL A 411 -25.69 -8.52 -9.99
C VAL A 411 -25.64 -7.16 -10.69
N ASP A 412 -26.24 -6.13 -10.09
CA ASP A 412 -26.21 -4.77 -10.65
C ASP A 412 -24.79 -4.18 -10.63
N ASN A 413 -24.02 -4.39 -9.55
CA ASN A 413 -22.63 -3.96 -9.45
C ASN A 413 -21.75 -4.64 -10.53
N ILE A 414 -21.96 -5.92 -10.80
CA ILE A 414 -21.25 -6.66 -11.87
C ILE A 414 -21.63 -6.08 -13.23
N ARG A 415 -22.92 -5.94 -13.51
CA ARG A 415 -23.43 -5.42 -14.80
C ARG A 415 -22.94 -4.01 -15.10
N ALA A 416 -22.83 -3.17 -14.08
CA ALA A 416 -22.30 -1.81 -14.23
C ALA A 416 -20.84 -1.77 -14.71
N LYS A 417 -20.12 -2.90 -14.69
CA LYS A 417 -18.73 -3.03 -15.13
C LYS A 417 -18.56 -3.68 -16.51
N LYS A 418 -19.60 -3.73 -17.34
CA LYS A 418 -19.53 -4.27 -18.71
C LYS A 418 -18.66 -3.44 -19.65
N ASN A 419 -18.63 -2.11 -19.45
CA ASN A 419 -17.83 -1.19 -20.26
C ASN A 419 -16.78 -0.49 -19.40
N PRO A 420 -15.78 -1.24 -18.90
CA PRO A 420 -14.76 -0.65 -18.03
C PRO A 420 -13.74 0.15 -18.86
N PRO A 421 -13.05 1.14 -18.25
CA PRO A 421 -11.89 1.75 -18.88
C PRO A 421 -10.84 0.69 -19.25
N LEU A 422 -10.28 0.76 -20.46
CA LEU A 422 -9.33 -0.24 -20.98
C LEU A 422 -8.16 -0.50 -20.02
N ALA A 423 -7.58 0.53 -19.43
CA ALA A 423 -6.50 0.38 -18.45
C ALA A 423 -6.91 -0.45 -17.23
N LYS A 424 -8.15 -0.26 -16.74
CA LYS A 424 -8.70 -1.04 -15.64
C LYS A 424 -8.94 -2.50 -16.03
N PHE A 425 -9.41 -2.72 -17.24
CA PHE A 425 -9.61 -4.07 -17.79
C PHE A 425 -8.29 -4.82 -17.97
N ILE A 426 -7.26 -4.17 -18.57
CA ILE A 426 -5.91 -4.75 -18.69
C ILE A 426 -5.33 -5.12 -17.30
N THR A 427 -5.56 -4.27 -16.30
CA THR A 427 -5.19 -4.60 -14.93
C THR A 427 -5.97 -5.83 -14.43
N ALA A 428 -7.28 -5.88 -14.67
CA ALA A 428 -8.21 -6.88 -14.14
C ALA A 428 -7.96 -8.29 -14.68
N ILE A 429 -7.61 -8.43 -15.97
CA ILE A 429 -7.30 -9.73 -16.58
C ILE A 429 -5.98 -10.34 -16.08
N GLY A 430 -5.20 -9.59 -15.30
CA GLY A 430 -4.12 -10.14 -14.49
C GLY A 430 -2.88 -10.58 -15.25
N ILE A 431 -2.56 -9.97 -16.39
CA ILE A 431 -1.31 -10.25 -17.12
C ILE A 431 -0.12 -10.06 -16.20
N ARG A 432 0.76 -11.04 -16.17
CA ARG A 432 1.94 -11.03 -15.28
C ARG A 432 2.85 -9.82 -15.56
N HIS A 433 3.43 -9.26 -14.53
CA HIS A 433 4.27 -8.05 -14.56
C HIS A 433 3.55 -6.75 -14.95
N ILE A 434 2.24 -6.81 -15.28
CA ILE A 434 1.44 -5.63 -15.57
C ILE A 434 0.79 -5.11 -14.30
N GLY A 435 1.26 -3.94 -13.84
CA GLY A 435 0.64 -3.16 -12.78
C GLY A 435 -0.28 -2.08 -13.34
N ALA A 436 -0.99 -1.36 -12.46
CA ALA A 436 -1.93 -0.32 -12.88
C ALA A 436 -1.28 0.77 -13.77
N GLN A 437 -0.02 1.16 -13.50
CA GLN A 437 0.66 2.17 -14.32
C GLN A 437 0.98 1.63 -15.71
N THR A 438 1.55 0.43 -15.82
CA THR A 438 1.84 -0.20 -17.11
C THR A 438 0.56 -0.42 -17.93
N ALA A 439 -0.55 -0.78 -17.27
CA ALA A 439 -1.86 -0.93 -17.94
C ALA A 439 -2.38 0.42 -18.50
N ILE A 440 -2.15 1.53 -17.81
CA ILE A 440 -2.47 2.88 -18.31
C ILE A 440 -1.64 3.20 -19.54
N ASP A 441 -0.34 2.94 -19.49
CA ASP A 441 0.59 3.24 -20.58
C ASP A 441 0.26 2.39 -21.82
N LEU A 442 -0.05 1.08 -21.64
CA LEU A 442 -0.51 0.19 -22.70
C LEU A 442 -1.84 0.64 -23.30
N ALA A 443 -2.82 0.99 -22.47
CA ALA A 443 -4.12 1.47 -22.94
C ALA A 443 -3.99 2.78 -23.75
N ALA A 444 -3.13 3.69 -23.32
CA ALA A 444 -2.88 4.94 -24.03
C ALA A 444 -2.18 4.72 -25.39
N HIS A 445 -1.29 3.75 -25.47
CA HIS A 445 -0.55 3.43 -26.71
C HIS A 445 -1.42 2.67 -27.71
N PHE A 446 -2.06 1.58 -27.28
CA PHE A 446 -2.80 0.68 -28.18
C PHE A 446 -4.26 1.07 -28.38
N LYS A 447 -4.87 1.82 -27.45
CA LYS A 447 -6.25 2.35 -27.49
C LYS A 447 -7.37 1.30 -27.53
N THR A 448 -7.09 0.10 -27.99
CA THR A 448 -8.03 -1.04 -28.00
C THR A 448 -7.36 -2.32 -27.49
N LEU A 449 -8.16 -3.25 -26.97
CA LEU A 449 -7.67 -4.55 -26.54
C LEU A 449 -7.18 -5.38 -27.73
N ASP A 450 -7.87 -5.30 -28.87
CA ASP A 450 -7.47 -6.01 -30.08
C ASP A 450 -6.11 -5.52 -30.62
N ALA A 451 -5.83 -4.21 -30.59
CA ALA A 451 -4.50 -3.69 -30.96
C ALA A 451 -3.39 -4.15 -30.01
N LEU A 452 -3.67 -4.24 -28.70
CA LEU A 452 -2.72 -4.78 -27.74
C LEU A 452 -2.47 -6.27 -27.95
N ARG A 453 -3.52 -7.05 -28.28
CA ARG A 453 -3.40 -8.48 -28.61
C ARG A 453 -2.49 -8.71 -29.82
N ASP A 454 -2.65 -7.90 -30.85
CA ASP A 454 -1.94 -8.03 -32.13
C ASP A 454 -0.56 -7.34 -32.11
N ALA A 455 -0.12 -6.79 -30.95
CA ALA A 455 1.15 -6.11 -30.77
C ALA A 455 2.35 -7.06 -30.98
N THR A 456 3.41 -6.56 -31.60
CA THR A 456 4.67 -7.27 -31.74
C THR A 456 5.59 -7.04 -30.53
N GLU A 457 6.51 -7.98 -30.29
CA GLU A 457 7.54 -7.83 -29.24
C GLU A 457 8.31 -6.51 -29.40
N LYS A 458 8.65 -6.15 -30.62
CA LYS A 458 9.39 -4.92 -30.93
C LYS A 458 8.60 -3.67 -30.51
N GLU A 459 7.32 -3.59 -30.85
CA GLU A 459 6.46 -2.46 -30.48
C GLU A 459 6.33 -2.33 -28.96
N LEU A 460 6.21 -3.47 -28.25
CA LEU A 460 6.13 -3.47 -26.79
C LEU A 460 7.43 -2.98 -26.16
N ILE A 461 8.60 -3.45 -26.62
CA ILE A 461 9.90 -3.05 -26.06
C ILE A 461 10.26 -1.58 -26.36
N GLU A 462 9.77 -1.01 -27.47
CA GLU A 462 9.94 0.40 -27.78
C GLU A 462 9.19 1.33 -26.82
N MET A 463 8.23 0.81 -26.05
CA MET A 463 7.50 1.59 -25.05
C MET A 463 8.36 1.84 -23.80
N PRO A 464 8.42 3.10 -23.29
CA PRO A 464 9.13 3.41 -22.05
C PRO A 464 8.62 2.60 -20.87
N GLY A 465 9.52 1.91 -20.17
CA GLY A 465 9.17 1.12 -18.97
C GLY A 465 8.75 -0.32 -19.26
N ILE A 466 8.69 -0.77 -20.52
CA ILE A 466 8.45 -2.16 -20.88
C ILE A 466 9.79 -2.79 -21.31
N GLY A 467 10.26 -3.73 -20.49
CA GLY A 467 11.43 -4.57 -20.81
C GLY A 467 11.02 -5.90 -21.45
N ILE A 468 12.00 -6.67 -21.90
CA ILE A 468 11.83 -7.98 -22.56
C ILE A 468 10.89 -8.89 -21.74
N THR A 469 11.13 -9.05 -20.45
CA THR A 469 10.30 -9.92 -19.58
C THR A 469 8.83 -9.52 -19.52
N VAL A 470 8.53 -8.22 -19.59
CA VAL A 470 7.16 -7.70 -19.60
C VAL A 470 6.51 -7.95 -20.95
N ALA A 471 7.25 -7.69 -22.05
CA ALA A 471 6.79 -7.96 -23.41
C ALA A 471 6.48 -9.44 -23.61
N GLU A 472 7.38 -10.33 -23.21
CA GLU A 472 7.19 -11.79 -23.24
C GLU A 472 5.94 -12.22 -22.45
N SER A 473 5.69 -11.62 -21.29
CA SER A 473 4.51 -11.92 -20.47
C SER A 473 3.19 -11.51 -21.15
N ILE A 474 3.19 -10.38 -21.86
CA ILE A 474 2.03 -9.92 -22.65
C ILE A 474 1.77 -10.89 -23.80
N LEU A 475 2.80 -11.19 -24.60
CA LEU A 475 2.68 -12.07 -25.75
C LEU A 475 2.25 -13.49 -25.35
N ALA A 476 2.85 -14.04 -24.29
CA ALA A 476 2.48 -15.35 -23.77
C ALA A 476 1.01 -15.39 -23.29
N TRP A 477 0.53 -14.33 -22.65
CA TRP A 477 -0.86 -14.26 -22.20
C TRP A 477 -1.85 -14.26 -23.37
N PHE A 478 -1.56 -13.53 -24.44
CA PHE A 478 -2.39 -13.49 -25.67
C PHE A 478 -2.15 -14.68 -26.62
N ALA A 479 -1.12 -15.50 -26.39
CA ALA A 479 -0.91 -16.74 -27.10
C ALA A 479 -1.63 -17.95 -26.46
N ASP A 480 -2.14 -17.79 -25.24
CA ASP A 480 -2.84 -18.82 -24.49
C ASP A 480 -4.29 -18.93 -24.99
N GLU A 481 -4.68 -20.14 -25.44
CA GLU A 481 -5.99 -20.40 -26.03
C GLU A 481 -7.14 -20.20 -25.04
N ASP A 482 -6.95 -20.51 -23.76
CA ASP A 482 -7.96 -20.34 -22.72
C ASP A 482 -8.22 -18.86 -22.45
N ASN A 483 -7.17 -18.03 -22.45
CA ASN A 483 -7.30 -16.58 -22.30
C ASN A 483 -8.03 -15.96 -23.51
N LEU A 484 -7.74 -16.42 -24.72
CA LEU A 484 -8.44 -15.95 -25.91
C LEU A 484 -9.92 -16.36 -25.89
N ALA A 485 -10.21 -17.61 -25.53
CA ALA A 485 -11.60 -18.09 -25.40
C ALA A 485 -12.37 -17.30 -24.31
N LEU A 486 -11.71 -16.92 -23.21
CA LEU A 486 -12.29 -16.04 -22.18
C LEU A 486 -12.65 -14.66 -22.75
N LEU A 487 -11.73 -14.03 -23.50
CA LEU A 487 -11.98 -12.72 -24.12
C LEU A 487 -13.11 -12.77 -25.15
N ASP A 488 -13.14 -13.82 -25.98
CA ASP A 488 -14.20 -14.02 -26.96
C ASP A 488 -15.56 -14.18 -26.28
N LYS A 489 -15.65 -15.00 -25.25
CA LYS A 489 -16.87 -15.16 -24.45
C LYS A 489 -17.29 -13.85 -23.77
N MET A 490 -16.35 -13.05 -23.24
CA MET A 490 -16.65 -11.72 -22.69
C MET A 490 -17.21 -10.79 -23.77
N LYS A 491 -16.64 -10.79 -24.96
CA LYS A 491 -17.08 -9.98 -26.09
C LYS A 491 -18.49 -10.37 -26.54
N GLU A 492 -18.81 -11.68 -26.62
CA GLU A 492 -20.15 -12.18 -26.93
C GLU A 492 -21.21 -11.73 -25.90
N ILE A 493 -20.86 -11.66 -24.65
CA ILE A 493 -21.73 -11.21 -23.54
C ILE A 493 -21.87 -9.66 -23.54
N GLY A 494 -21.10 -8.95 -24.35
CA GLY A 494 -21.10 -7.49 -24.46
C GLY A 494 -20.26 -6.82 -23.37
N VAL A 495 -19.13 -7.45 -22.96
CA VAL A 495 -18.10 -6.79 -22.16
C VAL A 495 -17.13 -6.12 -23.11
N GLU A 496 -17.21 -4.80 -23.22
CA GLU A 496 -16.44 -4.00 -24.16
C GLU A 496 -15.61 -2.94 -23.39
N PRO A 497 -14.31 -3.21 -23.16
CA PRO A 497 -13.44 -2.22 -22.57
C PRO A 497 -13.33 -0.98 -23.46
N THR A 498 -13.48 0.20 -22.87
CA THR A 498 -13.49 1.46 -23.62
C THR A 498 -12.21 2.25 -23.36
N TYR A 499 -11.68 2.87 -24.41
CA TYR A 499 -10.64 3.87 -24.30
C TYR A 499 -11.23 5.21 -24.75
N GLU A 500 -11.34 6.14 -23.81
CA GLU A 500 -11.70 7.51 -24.15
C GLU A 500 -10.46 8.20 -24.72
N ASP A 501 -10.43 8.35 -26.06
CA ASP A 501 -9.37 9.11 -26.72
C ASP A 501 -9.62 10.61 -26.50
N ASN A 502 -9.07 11.10 -25.43
CA ASN A 502 -9.10 12.53 -25.11
C ASN A 502 -8.02 13.33 -25.89
N SER A 503 -7.37 12.71 -26.90
CA SER A 503 -6.32 13.34 -27.71
C SER A 503 -6.79 14.60 -28.44
N ASN A 504 -8.09 14.77 -28.67
CA ASN A 504 -8.73 15.97 -29.20
C ASN A 504 -9.36 16.84 -28.12
N GLY A 505 -9.11 16.54 -26.86
CA GLY A 505 -9.61 17.34 -25.73
C GLY A 505 -9.02 18.75 -25.71
N LYS A 506 -9.58 19.61 -24.87
CA LYS A 506 -9.17 21.02 -24.72
C LYS A 506 -7.68 21.20 -24.42
N LEU A 507 -7.05 20.20 -23.83
CA LEU A 507 -5.62 20.19 -23.45
C LEU A 507 -4.76 19.29 -24.36
N ALA A 508 -5.29 18.87 -25.51
CA ALA A 508 -4.58 17.97 -26.43
C ALA A 508 -3.23 18.55 -26.89
N GLY A 509 -2.19 17.72 -26.86
CA GLY A 509 -0.84 18.11 -27.23
C GLY A 509 -0.12 19.00 -26.20
N LEU A 510 -0.73 19.21 -25.05
CA LEU A 510 -0.12 20.01 -23.96
C LEU A 510 0.36 19.09 -22.83
N GLY A 511 1.65 19.19 -22.51
CA GLY A 511 2.27 18.48 -21.39
C GLY A 511 2.26 19.31 -20.12
N PHE A 512 1.85 18.73 -19.02
CA PHE A 512 1.73 19.36 -17.71
C PHE A 512 2.59 18.67 -16.66
N VAL A 513 3.21 19.46 -15.81
CA VAL A 513 3.77 19.00 -14.52
C VAL A 513 3.05 19.79 -13.43
N VAL A 514 2.50 19.11 -12.47
CA VAL A 514 1.98 19.76 -11.25
C VAL A 514 3.04 19.66 -10.16
N THR A 515 3.34 20.76 -9.51
CA THR A 515 4.32 20.86 -8.44
C THR A 515 3.79 21.75 -7.32
N GLY A 516 4.15 21.45 -6.09
CA GLY A 516 3.50 22.09 -4.94
C GLY A 516 2.13 21.47 -4.65
N THR A 517 1.38 22.12 -3.77
CA THR A 517 0.02 21.71 -3.37
C THR A 517 -0.97 22.64 -4.05
N LEU A 518 -1.91 22.08 -4.80
CA LEU A 518 -3.06 22.83 -5.30
C LEU A 518 -4.11 22.92 -4.19
N ASP A 519 -4.85 24.02 -4.18
CA ASP A 519 -5.86 24.27 -3.15
C ASP A 519 -7.18 23.58 -3.46
N SER A 520 -7.53 23.46 -4.73
CA SER A 520 -8.82 22.92 -5.19
C SER A 520 -8.83 21.42 -5.36
N MET A 521 -7.67 20.79 -5.61
CA MET A 521 -7.62 19.37 -5.96
C MET A 521 -6.27 18.73 -5.63
N GLY A 522 -6.28 17.39 -5.43
CA GLY A 522 -5.06 16.59 -5.31
C GLY A 522 -4.29 16.49 -6.63
N ARG A 523 -2.99 16.20 -6.54
CA ARG A 523 -2.12 16.03 -7.72
C ARG A 523 -2.60 14.94 -8.68
N ASP A 524 -3.15 13.85 -8.14
CA ASP A 524 -3.65 12.73 -8.94
C ASP A 524 -4.96 13.09 -9.62
N GLU A 525 -5.82 13.82 -8.93
CA GLU A 525 -7.03 14.37 -9.51
C GLU A 525 -6.71 15.39 -10.61
N ALA A 526 -5.73 16.26 -10.39
CA ALA A 526 -5.22 17.15 -11.44
C ALA A 526 -4.69 16.35 -12.65
N ALA A 527 -3.96 15.25 -12.40
CA ALA A 527 -3.48 14.36 -13.44
C ALA A 527 -4.63 13.65 -14.20
N GLU A 528 -5.68 13.22 -13.49
CA GLU A 528 -6.87 12.62 -14.09
C GLU A 528 -7.63 13.67 -14.95
N ARG A 529 -7.84 14.86 -14.43
CA ARG A 529 -8.51 15.97 -15.15
C ARG A 529 -7.72 16.42 -16.39
N ILE A 530 -6.39 16.52 -16.30
CA ILE A 530 -5.52 16.81 -17.46
C ILE A 530 -5.71 15.76 -18.54
N ARG A 531 -5.64 14.45 -18.15
CA ARG A 531 -5.80 13.34 -19.09
C ARG A 531 -7.22 13.27 -19.67
N ALA A 532 -8.23 13.52 -18.85
CA ALA A 532 -9.64 13.58 -19.29
C ALA A 532 -9.87 14.64 -20.36
N LEU A 533 -9.07 15.72 -20.35
CA LEU A 533 -9.10 16.78 -21.35
C LEU A 533 -8.04 16.63 -22.45
N GLY A 534 -7.39 15.47 -22.57
CA GLY A 534 -6.44 15.16 -23.63
C GLY A 534 -5.01 15.64 -23.40
N GLY A 535 -4.69 16.17 -22.23
CA GLY A 535 -3.33 16.61 -21.89
C GLY A 535 -2.44 15.47 -21.38
N GLU A 536 -1.13 15.64 -21.52
CA GLU A 536 -0.12 14.71 -20.99
C GLU A 536 0.29 15.14 -19.58
N PHE A 537 0.32 14.20 -18.64
CA PHE A 537 0.79 14.47 -17.28
C PHE A 537 2.17 13.86 -17.05
N HIS A 538 3.17 14.72 -16.81
CA HIS A 538 4.55 14.33 -16.58
C HIS A 538 4.89 14.36 -15.08
N SER A 539 5.66 13.38 -14.60
CA SER A 539 6.15 13.35 -13.21
C SER A 539 7.27 14.37 -12.94
N SER A 540 8.00 14.76 -14.00
CA SER A 540 9.08 15.75 -13.98
C SER A 540 9.03 16.62 -15.22
N VAL A 541 9.58 17.85 -15.15
CA VAL A 541 9.67 18.74 -16.30
C VAL A 541 10.61 18.13 -17.35
N VAL A 542 10.10 17.94 -18.56
CA VAL A 542 10.81 17.43 -19.75
C VAL A 542 10.62 18.39 -20.92
N LYS A 543 11.31 18.16 -22.04
CA LYS A 543 11.23 19.07 -23.22
C LYS A 543 9.81 19.23 -23.78
N SER A 544 8.98 18.19 -23.67
CA SER A 544 7.57 18.23 -24.08
C SER A 544 6.61 18.80 -23.02
N THR A 545 7.10 19.28 -21.88
CA THR A 545 6.28 19.92 -20.85
C THR A 545 6.00 21.37 -21.22
N ASN A 546 4.74 21.69 -21.50
CA ASN A 546 4.29 23.04 -21.85
C ASN A 546 4.02 23.89 -20.61
N TYR A 547 3.43 23.29 -19.58
CA TYR A 547 3.03 23.98 -18.37
C TYR A 547 3.59 23.32 -17.12
N LEU A 548 4.22 24.11 -16.26
CA LEU A 548 4.48 23.77 -14.87
C LEU A 548 3.42 24.46 -14.01
N VAL A 549 2.44 23.71 -13.56
CA VAL A 549 1.43 24.22 -12.61
C VAL A 549 2.09 24.30 -11.24
N ALA A 550 2.25 25.51 -10.77
CA ALA A 550 2.89 25.82 -9.51
C ALA A 550 1.82 26.11 -8.44
N GLY A 551 1.51 25.08 -7.64
CA GLY A 551 0.71 25.27 -6.44
C GLY A 551 1.51 25.89 -5.29
N ARG A 552 0.95 25.91 -4.09
CA ARG A 552 1.66 26.40 -2.89
C ARG A 552 2.89 25.51 -2.62
N ASN A 553 3.96 26.11 -2.13
CA ASN A 553 5.22 25.43 -1.77
C ASN A 553 5.94 24.73 -2.94
N THR A 554 5.90 25.32 -4.11
CA THR A 554 6.60 24.82 -5.30
C THR A 554 8.12 24.81 -5.09
N GLY A 555 8.74 23.64 -5.21
CA GLY A 555 10.19 23.45 -5.06
C GLY A 555 10.98 24.14 -6.18
N LYS A 556 12.08 24.85 -5.83
CA LYS A 556 12.94 25.60 -6.75
C LYS A 556 13.48 24.74 -7.91
N SER A 557 13.81 23.48 -7.67
CA SER A 557 14.39 22.58 -8.68
C SER A 557 13.52 22.40 -9.93
N LYS A 558 12.17 22.30 -9.78
CA LYS A 558 11.27 22.18 -10.92
C LYS A 558 11.07 23.52 -11.62
N LEU A 559 11.08 24.63 -10.87
CA LEU A 559 11.03 26.00 -11.43
C LEU A 559 12.29 26.32 -12.25
N GLU A 560 13.48 26.00 -11.73
CA GLU A 560 14.75 26.16 -12.43
C GLU A 560 14.81 25.29 -13.69
N LYS A 561 14.30 24.05 -13.60
CA LYS A 561 14.24 23.14 -14.75
C LYS A 561 13.22 23.64 -15.79
N ALA A 562 12.09 24.19 -15.37
CA ALA A 562 11.12 24.81 -16.24
C ALA A 562 11.72 26.04 -16.95
N ALA A 563 12.44 26.90 -16.22
CA ALA A 563 13.13 28.06 -16.80
C ALA A 563 14.19 27.63 -17.84
N LYS A 564 14.98 26.57 -17.55
CA LYS A 564 15.98 26.03 -18.49
C LYS A 564 15.38 25.45 -19.76
N LEU A 565 14.17 24.85 -19.67
CA LEU A 565 13.52 24.17 -20.80
C LEU A 565 12.46 25.04 -21.48
N GLY A 566 12.26 26.28 -21.03
CA GLY A 566 11.26 27.20 -21.58
C GLY A 566 9.80 26.79 -21.23
N THR A 567 9.61 25.96 -20.23
CA THR A 567 8.27 25.54 -19.77
C THR A 567 7.58 26.70 -19.07
N LYS A 568 6.36 27.05 -19.49
CA LYS A 568 5.56 28.12 -18.88
C LYS A 568 5.14 27.72 -17.46
N VAL A 569 5.46 28.53 -16.47
CA VAL A 569 4.96 28.36 -15.10
C VAL A 569 3.62 29.06 -14.99
N ILE A 570 2.59 28.36 -14.52
CA ILE A 570 1.24 28.86 -14.28
C ILE A 570 0.84 28.58 -12.83
N ASP A 571 0.00 29.43 -12.27
CA ASP A 571 -0.61 29.19 -10.95
C ASP A 571 -1.86 28.28 -11.07
N GLU A 572 -2.46 27.97 -9.93
CA GLU A 572 -3.65 27.12 -9.89
C GLU A 572 -4.87 27.77 -10.54
N ALA A 573 -5.04 29.10 -10.41
CA ALA A 573 -6.15 29.80 -11.01
C ALA A 573 -6.07 29.79 -12.55
N GLU A 574 -4.87 29.96 -13.12
CA GLU A 574 -4.64 29.78 -14.56
C GLU A 574 -4.86 28.34 -14.99
N PHE A 575 -4.47 27.38 -14.14
CA PHE A 575 -4.68 25.96 -14.39
C PHE A 575 -6.17 25.60 -14.42
N LEU A 576 -6.97 26.05 -13.44
CA LEU A 576 -8.42 25.83 -13.40
C LEU A 576 -9.11 26.41 -14.65
N LYS A 577 -8.71 27.58 -15.12
CA LYS A 577 -9.21 28.16 -16.38
C LYS A 577 -8.87 27.26 -17.59
N LEU A 578 -7.68 26.64 -17.59
CA LEU A 578 -7.33 25.68 -18.64
C LEU A 578 -8.19 24.42 -18.58
N LEU A 579 -8.54 23.97 -17.38
CA LEU A 579 -9.49 22.87 -17.18
C LEU A 579 -10.93 23.24 -17.59
N GLY A 580 -11.28 24.52 -17.59
CA GLY A 580 -12.62 25.02 -17.95
C GLY A 580 -13.50 25.35 -16.74
N GLU A 581 -12.87 25.59 -15.62
CA GLU A 581 -13.49 25.94 -14.32
C GLU A 581 -13.23 27.43 -13.94
#